data_4bed05ab710678cf4022daa71ef221ab
#
_entry.id   4bed05ab710678cf4022daa71ef221ab
#
_cell.length_a   1.000
_cell.length_b   1.000
_cell.length_c   1.000
_cell.angle_alpha   90.00
_cell.angle_beta   90.00
_cell.angle_gamma   90.00
#
_symmetry.space_group_name_H-M   'P 1'
#
loop_
_entity.id
_entity.type
_entity.pdbx_description
1 polymer ?
#
loop_
_entity_poly.entity_id
_entity_poly.type
_entity_poly.pdbx_seq_one_letter_code
_entity_poly.pdbx_strand_id
1 'polypeptide(L)'
;MTFHNKLRKTTIVVASALAMTLGSTAALAQTTGAPAGGPPMHGHRPQGDMIGHLIVSAKAQLNLNTSQQQMFDAAVAASKAARQTGMTLRKAVKDTLTAELAKTEPDLAAVAAAADNARAQGQALHQQVRAQWLALYATFSTDQKTVVKNLIQQHMAQAEAFRAQMQQRQQGGTGASGATGTTN
;
A
#
# COMPACT_ATOMS: atom_id res chain seq x y z
N MET A 1 -22.33 -15.52 -52.63
CA MET A 1 -20.98 -15.07 -52.17
C MET A 1 -20.89 -15.28 -50.66
N THR A 2 -20.26 -16.37 -50.26
CA THR A 2 -20.22 -16.84 -48.86
C THR A 2 -18.83 -16.55 -48.28
N PHE A 3 -18.73 -15.57 -47.36
CA PHE A 3 -17.47 -15.26 -46.68
C PHE A 3 -17.31 -16.14 -45.45
N HIS A 4 -16.40 -17.12 -45.51
CA HIS A 4 -15.96 -17.90 -44.37
C HIS A 4 -14.88 -17.16 -43.58
N ASN A 5 -15.25 -16.68 -42.38
CA ASN A 5 -14.31 -16.05 -41.45
C ASN A 5 -13.71 -17.12 -40.53
N LYS A 6 -12.43 -17.52 -40.78
CA LYS A 6 -11.70 -18.46 -39.96
C LYS A 6 -11.13 -17.73 -38.73
N LEU A 7 -11.75 -17.93 -37.56
CA LEU A 7 -11.15 -17.55 -36.27
C LEU A 7 -9.91 -18.43 -35.99
N ARG A 8 -8.75 -17.83 -35.99
CA ARG A 8 -7.52 -18.45 -35.50
C ARG A 8 -7.46 -18.31 -33.97
N LYS A 9 -7.64 -19.43 -33.27
CA LYS A 9 -7.41 -19.52 -31.82
C LYS A 9 -5.91 -19.57 -31.57
N THR A 10 -5.36 -18.48 -31.01
CA THR A 10 -3.96 -18.44 -30.56
C THR A 10 -3.94 -18.85 -29.08
N THR A 11 -3.53 -20.08 -28.83
CA THR A 11 -3.30 -20.60 -27.47
C THR A 11 -1.89 -20.17 -27.05
N ILE A 12 -1.76 -19.26 -26.09
CA ILE A 12 -0.50 -18.92 -25.45
C ILE A 12 -0.33 -19.83 -24.24
N VAL A 13 0.55 -20.81 -24.34
CA VAL A 13 1.00 -21.66 -23.24
C VAL A 13 2.20 -20.97 -22.60
N VAL A 14 2.04 -20.43 -21.39
CA VAL A 14 3.15 -19.96 -20.57
C VAL A 14 3.55 -21.09 -19.63
N ALA A 15 4.62 -21.78 -19.95
CA ALA A 15 5.24 -22.76 -19.06
C ALA A 15 6.23 -22.04 -18.14
N SER A 16 5.87 -21.92 -16.85
CA SER A 16 6.78 -21.44 -15.81
C SER A 16 7.38 -22.66 -15.09
N ALA A 17 8.65 -22.96 -15.37
CA ALA A 17 9.43 -23.93 -14.61
C ALA A 17 9.96 -23.29 -13.33
N LEU A 18 9.49 -23.75 -12.18
CA LEU A 18 9.99 -23.39 -10.86
C LEU A 18 10.99 -24.45 -10.42
N ALA A 19 12.29 -24.12 -10.39
CA ALA A 19 13.32 -24.95 -9.76
C ALA A 19 13.45 -24.56 -8.29
N MET A 20 13.06 -25.47 -7.40
CA MET A 20 13.33 -25.38 -5.94
C MET A 20 14.69 -25.99 -5.66
N THR A 21 15.60 -25.23 -5.07
CA THR A 21 16.77 -25.77 -4.38
C THR A 21 16.67 -25.49 -2.89
N LEU A 22 16.57 -26.57 -2.10
CA LEU A 22 16.69 -26.61 -0.66
C LEU A 22 18.17 -26.52 -0.28
N GLY A 23 18.50 -25.70 0.72
CA GLY A 23 19.88 -25.68 1.24
C GLY A 23 20.03 -24.87 2.52
N SER A 24 20.08 -25.59 3.66
CA SER A 24 20.90 -25.38 4.85
C SER A 24 20.61 -24.26 5.82
N THR A 25 20.20 -24.72 6.99
CA THR A 25 20.17 -24.10 8.32
C THR A 25 21.56 -23.63 8.79
N ALA A 26 21.65 -22.40 9.29
CA ALA A 26 22.65 -21.97 10.23
C ALA A 26 22.00 -21.15 11.34
N ALA A 27 21.98 -21.72 12.54
CA ALA A 27 21.60 -21.03 13.77
C ALA A 27 22.75 -20.13 14.22
N LEU A 28 22.49 -18.86 14.50
CA LEU A 28 23.40 -18.00 15.26
C LEU A 28 22.62 -17.08 16.21
N ALA A 29 22.87 -17.37 17.47
CA ALA A 29 22.92 -16.55 18.66
C ALA A 29 22.15 -15.22 18.71
N GLN A 30 21.18 -15.18 19.61
CA GLN A 30 20.56 -13.98 20.17
C GLN A 30 21.58 -13.15 20.94
N THR A 31 21.80 -11.92 20.54
CA THR A 31 22.30 -10.87 21.42
C THR A 31 21.13 -9.93 21.72
N THR A 32 20.69 -9.99 22.96
CA THR A 32 19.76 -9.06 23.61
C THR A 32 20.44 -7.69 23.73
N GLY A 33 20.08 -6.79 22.85
CA GLY A 33 20.35 -5.36 22.92
C GLY A 33 19.10 -4.62 22.53
N ALA A 34 18.33 -4.12 23.50
CA ALA A 34 17.22 -3.25 23.26
C ALA A 34 17.73 -1.89 22.76
N PRO A 35 17.42 -1.44 21.54
CA PRO A 35 17.60 -0.04 21.18
C PRO A 35 16.38 0.75 21.63
N ALA A 36 16.67 1.86 22.33
CA ALA A 36 15.77 2.90 22.73
C ALA A 36 14.77 3.27 21.61
N GLY A 37 13.48 3.41 22.01
CA GLY A 37 12.38 3.74 21.11
C GLY A 37 12.63 5.03 20.36
N GLY A 38 12.93 4.91 19.06
CA GLY A 38 12.81 5.99 18.13
C GLY A 38 11.32 6.35 17.94
N PRO A 39 11.00 7.62 17.67
CA PRO A 39 9.62 8.03 17.45
C PRO A 39 9.00 7.17 16.34
N PRO A 40 7.72 6.76 16.46
CA PRO A 40 7.07 5.95 15.44
C PRO A 40 7.14 6.72 14.13
N MET A 41 7.91 6.20 13.18
CA MET A 41 7.90 6.68 11.80
C MET A 41 6.45 6.58 11.33
N HIS A 42 5.79 7.72 11.20
CA HIS A 42 4.46 7.82 10.62
C HIS A 42 4.60 7.36 9.17
N GLY A 43 4.39 6.05 8.97
CA GLY A 43 4.43 5.45 7.64
C GLY A 43 3.50 6.27 6.75
N HIS A 44 4.05 6.85 5.71
CA HIS A 44 3.29 7.44 4.62
C HIS A 44 2.35 6.36 4.11
N ARG A 45 1.09 6.40 4.56
CA ARG A 45 0.04 5.57 3.96
C ARG A 45 -0.01 5.97 2.49
N PRO A 46 0.20 5.04 1.56
CA PRO A 46 0.15 5.37 0.15
C PRO A 46 -1.21 5.97 -0.15
N GLN A 47 -1.21 7.25 -0.53
CA GLN A 47 -2.40 8.05 -0.85
C GLN A 47 -3.23 7.46 -2.01
N GLY A 48 -2.68 6.42 -2.67
CA GLY A 48 -3.29 5.78 -3.83
C GLY A 48 -4.52 4.92 -3.56
N ASP A 49 -4.79 4.51 -2.32
CA ASP A 49 -5.87 3.57 -1.99
C ASP A 49 -6.99 4.22 -1.13
N MET A 50 -6.96 5.54 -0.95
CA MET A 50 -7.95 6.24 -0.12
C MET A 50 -9.38 6.03 -0.61
N ILE A 51 -9.61 6.07 -1.93
CA ILE A 51 -10.94 5.86 -2.52
C ILE A 51 -11.44 4.45 -2.23
N GLY A 52 -10.60 3.44 -2.40
CA GLY A 52 -10.94 2.06 -2.08
C GLY A 52 -11.29 1.88 -0.61
N HIS A 53 -10.49 2.44 0.31
CA HIS A 53 -10.78 2.39 1.75
C HIS A 53 -12.11 3.04 2.11
N LEU A 54 -12.44 4.18 1.52
CA LEU A 54 -13.71 4.87 1.74
C LEU A 54 -14.90 4.05 1.26
N ILE A 55 -14.82 3.49 0.06
CA ILE A 55 -15.89 2.65 -0.50
C ILE A 55 -16.06 1.36 0.32
N VAL A 56 -14.96 0.73 0.74
CA VAL A 56 -15.00 -0.45 1.62
C VAL A 56 -15.66 -0.11 2.96
N SER A 57 -15.33 1.02 3.57
CA SER A 57 -15.95 1.46 4.83
C SER A 57 -17.44 1.78 4.67
N ALA A 58 -17.84 2.29 3.51
CA ALA A 58 -19.23 2.61 3.19
C ALA A 58 -20.06 1.39 2.76
N LYS A 59 -19.46 0.22 2.52
CA LYS A 59 -20.11 -0.94 1.89
C LYS A 59 -21.50 -1.25 2.44
N ALA A 60 -21.62 -1.29 3.77
CA ALA A 60 -22.88 -1.62 4.44
C ALA A 60 -24.01 -0.60 4.20
N GLN A 61 -23.64 0.66 3.88
CA GLN A 61 -24.59 1.76 3.65
C GLN A 61 -24.90 1.96 2.16
N LEU A 62 -24.07 1.37 1.26
CA LEU A 62 -24.21 1.59 -0.17
C LEU A 62 -25.31 0.76 -0.83
N ASN A 63 -25.80 -0.31 -0.19
CA ASN A 63 -26.83 -1.19 -0.73
C ASN A 63 -26.54 -1.56 -2.20
N LEU A 64 -25.34 -2.10 -2.47
CA LEU A 64 -24.84 -2.41 -3.79
C LEU A 64 -25.77 -3.41 -4.50
N ASN A 65 -26.14 -3.15 -5.75
CA ASN A 65 -26.81 -4.13 -6.59
C ASN A 65 -25.82 -5.24 -7.02
N THR A 66 -26.34 -6.30 -7.65
CA THR A 66 -25.53 -7.48 -8.03
C THR A 66 -24.33 -7.11 -8.91
N SER A 67 -24.49 -6.24 -9.90
CA SER A 67 -23.40 -5.81 -10.78
C SER A 67 -22.36 -4.98 -10.02
N GLN A 68 -22.80 -4.05 -9.19
CA GLN A 68 -21.92 -3.26 -8.34
C GLN A 68 -21.17 -4.12 -7.32
N GLN A 69 -21.82 -5.15 -6.76
CA GLN A 69 -21.18 -6.09 -5.84
C GLN A 69 -20.07 -6.88 -6.56
N GLN A 70 -20.28 -7.34 -7.78
CA GLN A 70 -19.24 -8.01 -8.58
C GLN A 70 -18.03 -7.09 -8.83
N MET A 71 -18.28 -5.83 -9.21
CA MET A 71 -17.23 -4.84 -9.41
C MET A 71 -16.48 -4.53 -8.09
N PHE A 72 -17.20 -4.45 -6.98
CA PHE A 72 -16.62 -4.26 -5.64
C PHE A 72 -15.68 -5.42 -5.29
N ASP A 73 -16.12 -6.65 -5.44
CA ASP A 73 -15.33 -7.84 -5.11
C ASP A 73 -14.08 -7.94 -6.01
N ALA A 74 -14.20 -7.61 -7.30
CA ALA A 74 -13.07 -7.51 -8.22
C ALA A 74 -12.06 -6.45 -7.79
N ALA A 75 -12.52 -5.25 -7.39
CA ALA A 75 -11.64 -4.17 -6.91
C ALA A 75 -10.92 -4.53 -5.59
N VAL A 76 -11.62 -5.22 -4.66
CA VAL A 76 -11.02 -5.75 -3.43
C VAL A 76 -9.94 -6.78 -3.74
N ALA A 77 -10.22 -7.73 -4.64
CA ALA A 77 -9.26 -8.74 -5.07
C ALA A 77 -8.02 -8.11 -5.72
N ALA A 78 -8.21 -7.13 -6.62
CA ALA A 78 -7.11 -6.39 -7.24
C ALA A 78 -6.28 -5.60 -6.23
N SER A 79 -6.93 -4.94 -5.24
CA SER A 79 -6.24 -4.24 -4.15
C SER A 79 -5.39 -5.19 -3.31
N LYS A 80 -5.87 -6.40 -3.04
CA LYS A 80 -5.13 -7.43 -2.31
C LYS A 80 -3.93 -7.92 -3.13
N ALA A 81 -4.13 -8.23 -4.41
CA ALA A 81 -3.06 -8.66 -5.31
C ALA A 81 -1.97 -7.59 -5.46
N ALA A 82 -2.35 -6.32 -5.64
CA ALA A 82 -1.40 -5.21 -5.72
C ALA A 82 -0.56 -5.05 -4.44
N ARG A 83 -1.15 -5.23 -3.26
CA ARG A 83 -0.41 -5.22 -1.99
C ARG A 83 0.61 -6.38 -1.90
N GLN A 84 0.21 -7.59 -2.30
CA GLN A 84 1.10 -8.75 -2.33
C GLN A 84 2.28 -8.54 -3.28
N THR A 85 2.00 -8.07 -4.50
CA THR A 85 3.05 -7.74 -5.48
C THR A 85 3.95 -6.62 -4.97
N GLY A 86 3.40 -5.58 -4.33
CA GLY A 86 4.19 -4.51 -3.71
C GLY A 86 5.12 -4.99 -2.60
N MET A 87 4.72 -6.00 -1.81
CA MET A 87 5.61 -6.63 -0.83
C MET A 87 6.75 -7.41 -1.50
N THR A 88 6.44 -8.15 -2.56
CA THR A 88 7.44 -8.89 -3.35
C THR A 88 8.46 -7.94 -3.99
N LEU A 89 8.02 -6.82 -4.57
CA LEU A 89 8.90 -5.81 -5.15
C LEU A 89 9.85 -5.20 -4.10
N ARG A 90 9.35 -4.87 -2.92
CA ARG A 90 10.19 -4.37 -1.81
C ARG A 90 11.19 -5.40 -1.34
N LYS A 91 10.77 -6.67 -1.26
CA LYS A 91 11.68 -7.77 -0.92
C LYS A 91 12.79 -7.89 -1.96
N ALA A 92 12.47 -7.85 -3.25
CA ALA A 92 13.45 -7.94 -4.32
C ALA A 92 14.51 -6.81 -4.24
N VAL A 93 14.09 -5.57 -3.96
CA VAL A 93 15.03 -4.44 -3.75
C VAL A 93 15.94 -4.71 -2.55
N LYS A 94 15.37 -5.18 -1.43
CA LYS A 94 16.15 -5.53 -0.24
C LYS A 94 17.15 -6.65 -0.52
N ASP A 95 16.73 -7.68 -1.25
CA ASP A 95 17.59 -8.82 -1.60
C ASP A 95 18.76 -8.35 -2.50
N THR A 96 18.48 -7.47 -3.49
CA THR A 96 19.52 -6.84 -4.31
C THR A 96 20.50 -6.05 -3.46
N LEU A 97 20.02 -5.20 -2.57
CA LEU A 97 20.87 -4.43 -1.66
C LEU A 97 21.76 -5.35 -0.80
N THR A 98 21.19 -6.41 -0.23
CA THR A 98 21.93 -7.36 0.59
C THR A 98 23.02 -8.08 -0.22
N ALA A 99 22.71 -8.47 -1.46
CA ALA A 99 23.67 -9.11 -2.35
C ALA A 99 24.82 -8.17 -2.76
N GLU A 100 24.52 -6.90 -3.02
CA GLU A 100 25.56 -5.92 -3.34
C GLU A 100 26.47 -5.64 -2.15
N LEU A 101 25.91 -5.48 -0.94
CA LEU A 101 26.68 -5.24 0.28
C LEU A 101 27.57 -6.43 0.68
N ALA A 102 27.35 -7.62 0.15
CA ALA A 102 28.23 -8.79 0.36
C ALA A 102 29.48 -8.79 -0.55
N LYS A 103 29.55 -7.89 -1.54
CA LYS A 103 30.71 -7.74 -2.45
C LYS A 103 31.77 -6.83 -1.84
N THR A 104 33.01 -7.00 -2.28
CA THR A 104 34.12 -6.09 -1.90
C THR A 104 33.87 -4.66 -2.41
N GLU A 105 33.29 -4.54 -3.61
CA GLU A 105 32.91 -3.29 -4.25
C GLU A 105 31.41 -3.35 -4.59
N PRO A 106 30.52 -2.79 -3.73
CA PRO A 106 29.08 -2.79 -3.97
C PRO A 106 28.70 -1.88 -5.15
N ASP A 107 27.87 -2.39 -6.05
CA ASP A 107 27.28 -1.60 -7.14
C ASP A 107 25.96 -0.95 -6.67
N LEU A 108 26.06 0.27 -6.17
CA LEU A 108 24.88 1.04 -5.74
C LEU A 108 23.99 1.49 -6.90
N ALA A 109 24.53 1.55 -8.14
CA ALA A 109 23.72 1.86 -9.30
C ALA A 109 22.75 0.71 -9.64
N ALA A 110 23.17 -0.55 -9.47
CA ALA A 110 22.30 -1.71 -9.60
C ALA A 110 21.14 -1.69 -8.56
N VAL A 111 21.44 -1.28 -7.31
CA VAL A 111 20.43 -1.14 -6.27
C VAL A 111 19.43 -0.03 -6.60
N ALA A 112 19.92 1.13 -7.09
CA ALA A 112 19.08 2.24 -7.51
C ALA A 112 18.15 1.83 -8.67
N ALA A 113 18.68 1.16 -9.67
CA ALA A 113 17.90 0.65 -10.81
C ALA A 113 16.80 -0.33 -10.36
N ALA A 114 17.10 -1.25 -9.44
CA ALA A 114 16.12 -2.17 -8.86
C ALA A 114 15.01 -1.41 -8.10
N ALA A 115 15.36 -0.37 -7.34
CA ALA A 115 14.41 0.45 -6.61
C ALA A 115 13.51 1.26 -7.56
N ASP A 116 14.06 1.83 -8.63
CA ASP A 116 13.29 2.60 -9.62
C ASP A 116 12.33 1.70 -10.40
N ASN A 117 12.76 0.50 -10.78
CA ASN A 117 11.90 -0.51 -11.41
C ASN A 117 10.74 -0.91 -10.47
N ALA A 118 11.03 -1.21 -9.21
CA ALA A 118 10.01 -1.54 -8.22
C ALA A 118 9.02 -0.39 -8.00
N ARG A 119 9.49 0.87 -8.00
CA ARG A 119 8.65 2.07 -7.91
C ARG A 119 7.72 2.20 -9.12
N ALA A 120 8.25 2.05 -10.32
CA ALA A 120 7.47 2.16 -11.56
C ALA A 120 6.36 1.08 -11.62
N GLN A 121 6.70 -0.17 -11.30
CA GLN A 121 5.72 -1.26 -11.22
C GLN A 121 4.67 -1.00 -10.12
N GLY A 122 5.08 -0.53 -8.95
CA GLY A 122 4.18 -0.16 -7.86
C GLY A 122 3.20 0.94 -8.26
N GLN A 123 3.66 1.97 -8.98
CA GLN A 123 2.80 3.04 -9.49
C GLN A 123 1.77 2.50 -10.49
N ALA A 124 2.16 1.63 -11.44
CA ALA A 124 1.25 1.02 -12.40
C ALA A 124 0.15 0.21 -11.70
N LEU A 125 0.51 -0.61 -10.68
CA LEU A 125 -0.45 -1.36 -9.87
C LEU A 125 -1.43 -0.45 -9.14
N HIS A 126 -0.95 0.64 -8.53
CA HIS A 126 -1.83 1.61 -7.86
C HIS A 126 -2.78 2.32 -8.82
N GLN A 127 -2.32 2.65 -10.03
CA GLN A 127 -3.17 3.25 -11.06
C GLN A 127 -4.27 2.28 -11.51
N GLN A 128 -3.92 1.01 -11.73
CA GLN A 128 -4.88 -0.03 -12.10
C GLN A 128 -5.95 -0.25 -11.03
N VAL A 129 -5.56 -0.36 -9.76
CA VAL A 129 -6.49 -0.50 -8.64
C VAL A 129 -7.40 0.72 -8.52
N ARG A 130 -6.84 1.92 -8.62
CA ARG A 130 -7.62 3.17 -8.60
C ARG A 130 -8.65 3.22 -9.73
N ALA A 131 -8.26 2.81 -10.94
CA ALA A 131 -9.18 2.78 -12.09
C ALA A 131 -10.40 1.86 -11.81
N GLN A 132 -10.20 0.71 -11.17
CA GLN A 132 -11.30 -0.20 -10.82
C GLN A 132 -12.25 0.43 -9.78
N TRP A 133 -11.71 1.07 -8.74
CA TRP A 133 -12.53 1.77 -7.75
C TRP A 133 -13.30 2.93 -8.34
N LEU A 134 -12.70 3.70 -9.25
CA LEU A 134 -13.37 4.79 -9.95
C LEU A 134 -14.45 4.28 -10.92
N ALA A 135 -14.20 3.17 -11.61
CA ALA A 135 -15.20 2.52 -12.46
C ALA A 135 -16.42 2.08 -11.64
N LEU A 136 -16.22 1.46 -10.47
CA LEU A 136 -17.32 1.14 -9.56
C LEU A 136 -18.06 2.40 -9.10
N TYR A 137 -17.35 3.45 -8.65
CA TYR A 137 -17.94 4.70 -8.20
C TYR A 137 -18.77 5.39 -9.31
N ALA A 138 -18.35 5.26 -10.57
CA ALA A 138 -19.09 5.81 -11.71
C ALA A 138 -20.49 5.18 -11.85
N THR A 139 -20.69 3.94 -11.43
CA THR A 139 -21.99 3.25 -11.46
C THR A 139 -22.93 3.61 -10.30
N PHE A 140 -22.45 4.36 -9.32
CA PHE A 140 -23.24 4.70 -8.13
C PHE A 140 -24.38 5.66 -8.46
N SER A 141 -25.52 5.43 -7.80
CA SER A 141 -26.64 6.37 -7.78
C SER A 141 -26.27 7.68 -7.05
N THR A 142 -27.11 8.69 -7.18
CA THR A 142 -26.96 9.95 -6.45
C THR A 142 -26.91 9.73 -4.94
N ASP A 143 -27.77 8.86 -4.42
CA ASP A 143 -27.82 8.55 -2.97
C ASP A 143 -26.55 7.84 -2.52
N GLN A 144 -26.07 6.84 -3.27
CA GLN A 144 -24.81 6.17 -3.00
C GLN A 144 -23.61 7.14 -3.02
N LYS A 145 -23.57 8.05 -3.99
CA LYS A 145 -22.55 9.11 -4.06
C LYS A 145 -22.62 10.06 -2.85
N THR A 146 -23.84 10.36 -2.37
CA THR A 146 -24.03 11.17 -1.16
C THR A 146 -23.48 10.47 0.08
N VAL A 147 -23.69 9.16 0.24
CA VAL A 147 -23.10 8.37 1.33
C VAL A 147 -21.56 8.48 1.31
N VAL A 148 -20.93 8.29 0.14
CA VAL A 148 -19.47 8.40 0.00
C VAL A 148 -18.99 9.83 0.32
N LYS A 149 -19.68 10.86 -0.18
CA LYS A 149 -19.37 12.27 0.12
C LYS A 149 -19.37 12.54 1.63
N ASN A 150 -20.43 12.12 2.33
CA ASN A 150 -20.58 12.34 3.77
C ASN A 150 -19.44 11.64 4.54
N LEU A 151 -19.05 10.43 4.12
CA LEU A 151 -17.95 9.71 4.73
C LEU A 151 -16.61 10.44 4.52
N ILE A 152 -16.36 10.99 3.33
CA ILE A 152 -15.17 11.80 3.04
C ILE A 152 -15.13 13.03 3.97
N GLN A 153 -16.24 13.76 4.10
CA GLN A 153 -16.34 14.92 4.96
C GLN A 153 -16.08 14.57 6.43
N GLN A 154 -16.64 13.46 6.90
CA GLN A 154 -16.40 12.96 8.26
C GLN A 154 -14.91 12.63 8.50
N HIS A 155 -14.25 11.95 7.55
CA HIS A 155 -12.82 11.65 7.67
C HIS A 155 -11.95 12.92 7.64
N MET A 156 -12.31 13.91 6.84
CA MET A 156 -11.60 15.20 6.82
C MET A 156 -11.72 15.92 8.18
N ALA A 157 -12.93 16.01 8.73
CA ALA A 157 -13.16 16.63 10.04
C ALA A 157 -12.39 15.90 11.16
N GLN A 158 -12.36 14.57 11.15
CA GLN A 158 -11.58 13.77 12.11
C GLN A 158 -10.07 14.04 11.98
N ALA A 159 -9.56 14.15 10.74
CA ALA A 159 -8.15 14.44 10.49
C ALA A 159 -7.76 15.84 10.98
N GLU A 160 -8.63 16.83 10.82
CA GLU A 160 -8.43 18.20 11.33
C GLU A 160 -8.46 18.23 12.86
N ALA A 161 -9.41 17.59 13.49
CA ALA A 161 -9.50 17.47 14.95
C ALA A 161 -8.25 16.81 15.54
N PHE A 162 -7.77 15.73 14.91
CA PHE A 162 -6.53 15.06 15.32
C PHE A 162 -5.30 15.97 15.20
N ARG A 163 -5.18 16.73 14.11
CA ARG A 163 -4.08 17.70 13.92
C ARG A 163 -4.11 18.79 14.99
N ALA A 164 -5.27 19.34 15.28
CA ALA A 164 -5.45 20.35 16.34
C ALA A 164 -5.02 19.80 17.72
N GLN A 165 -5.44 18.58 18.05
CA GLN A 165 -5.04 17.91 19.29
C GLN A 165 -3.53 17.69 19.39
N MET A 166 -2.87 17.30 18.30
CA MET A 166 -1.42 17.11 18.26
C MET A 166 -0.67 18.43 18.45
N GLN A 167 -1.15 19.53 17.86
CA GLN A 167 -0.58 20.86 18.05
C GLN A 167 -0.70 21.34 19.50
N GLN A 168 -1.84 21.12 20.14
CA GLN A 168 -2.04 21.45 21.56
C GLN A 168 -1.07 20.68 22.48
N ARG A 169 -0.84 19.39 22.20
CA ARG A 169 0.11 18.58 22.96
C ARG A 169 1.55 19.08 22.83
N GLN A 170 1.96 19.53 21.65
CA GLN A 170 3.30 20.10 21.43
C GLN A 170 3.49 21.44 22.14
N GLN A 171 2.47 22.27 22.22
CA GLN A 171 2.52 23.56 22.92
C GLN A 171 2.47 23.40 24.45
N GLY A 172 1.74 22.40 24.97
CA GLY A 172 1.65 22.14 26.41
C GLY A 172 2.89 21.44 27.00
N GLY A 173 3.71 20.78 26.19
CA GLY A 173 4.91 20.06 26.65
C GLY A 173 6.15 20.93 26.93
N THR A 174 6.19 22.17 26.47
CA THR A 174 7.35 23.06 26.65
C THR A 174 7.31 23.88 27.95
N GLY A 175 6.23 23.80 28.76
CA GLY A 175 6.07 24.59 29.97
C GLY A 175 6.52 23.95 31.29
N ALA A 176 6.90 22.67 31.31
CA ALA A 176 7.11 21.95 32.60
C ALA A 176 8.59 21.68 32.98
N SER A 177 9.57 22.27 32.26
CA SER A 177 10.99 21.99 32.50
C SER A 177 11.77 23.15 33.15
N GLY A 178 11.12 24.05 33.87
CA GLY A 178 11.75 25.26 34.40
C GLY A 178 11.44 25.59 35.86
N ALA A 179 11.28 24.62 36.78
CA ALA A 179 11.12 24.94 38.21
C ALA A 179 11.70 23.83 39.11
N THR A 180 13.01 23.73 39.18
CA THR A 180 13.68 23.29 40.45
C THR A 180 14.72 24.31 40.79
N GLY A 181 14.17 25.33 41.48
CA GLY A 181 14.97 26.37 42.09
C GLY A 181 15.75 25.91 43.28
N THR A 182 16.88 26.46 43.36
CA THR A 182 17.74 26.78 44.48
C THR A 182 16.99 27.05 45.77
N THR A 183 17.25 26.26 46.81
CA THR A 183 17.23 26.74 48.18
C THR A 183 18.37 26.07 48.94
N ASN A 184 19.37 26.87 49.25
CA ASN A 184 20.14 27.03 50.50
C ASN A 184 20.59 25.78 51.24
#